data_e7f4a277d5b49baaa3594701a1dcc8a0
#
_entry.id   e7f4a277d5b49baaa3594701a1dcc8a0
#
_cell.length_a   1.000
_cell.length_b   1.000
_cell.length_c   1.000
_cell.angle_alpha   90.00
_cell.angle_beta   90.00
_cell.angle_gamma   90.00
#
_symmetry.space_group_name_H-M   'P 1'
#
loop_
_entity.id
_entity.type
_entity.pdbx_description
1 polymer ?
#
loop_
_entity_poly.entity_id
_entity_poly.type
_entity_poly.pdbx_seq_one_letter_code
_entity_poly.pdbx_strand_id
1 'polypeptide(L)'
;LIGGLAADLLGYRAPFFMFSILSGLCLLGVYLLMPNLQHTHKVDSNESQWSLIKSFLAIPRVRLLVVMQFLCNFGITGIGPILPLYIKHYMQVNDDFVATIVGVIIFGAGLFSALASISIGRITKWMSMPNILLTATCGVGGFFILQYLMPNVWGLGIFRTIAGFFMGFITPIANTLISKAVPKERRSIVFGAVSSVAMMGNVLGPMISGMIANWFGYGMVFWSTASIFFIAAIFVWRSLLHESI
;
A
#
# COMPACT_ATOMS: atom_id res chain seq x y z
N LEU A 1 -11.58 5.63 11.00
CA LEU A 1 -12.71 6.41 11.50
C LEU A 1 -12.87 6.23 13.02
N ILE A 2 -13.17 5.02 13.47
CA ILE A 2 -13.41 4.72 14.90
C ILE A 2 -12.19 5.11 15.75
N GLY A 3 -10.98 4.81 15.30
CA GLY A 3 -9.75 5.18 16.01
C GLY A 3 -9.52 6.68 16.10
N GLY A 4 -9.86 7.45 15.06
CA GLY A 4 -9.76 8.92 15.07
C GLY A 4 -10.76 9.53 16.07
N LEU A 5 -12.02 9.10 16.00
CA LEU A 5 -13.06 9.55 16.93
C LEU A 5 -12.73 9.19 18.40
N ALA A 6 -12.22 7.98 18.63
CA ALA A 6 -11.80 7.56 19.97
C ALA A 6 -10.59 8.36 20.48
N ALA A 7 -9.67 8.73 19.59
CA ALA A 7 -8.52 9.55 19.97
C ALA A 7 -8.94 10.97 20.40
N ASP A 8 -9.87 11.58 19.66
CA ASP A 8 -10.35 12.94 19.96
C ASP A 8 -11.26 12.98 21.22
N LEU A 9 -12.10 11.95 21.42
CA LEU A 9 -13.04 11.92 22.57
C LEU A 9 -12.44 11.35 23.86
N LEU A 10 -11.60 10.32 23.76
CA LEU A 10 -11.09 9.53 24.89
C LEU A 10 -9.57 9.63 25.07
N GLY A 11 -8.92 10.44 24.21
CA GLY A 11 -7.47 10.60 24.18
C GLY A 11 -6.72 9.56 23.36
N TYR A 12 -5.48 9.90 22.99
CA TYR A 12 -4.65 9.11 22.06
C TYR A 12 -4.31 7.68 22.53
N ARG A 13 -4.56 7.34 23.79
CA ARG A 13 -4.34 5.98 24.31
C ARG A 13 -5.52 5.04 24.05
N ALA A 14 -6.72 5.56 23.90
CA ALA A 14 -7.95 4.76 23.74
C ALA A 14 -7.91 3.83 22.51
N PRO A 15 -7.47 4.26 21.31
CA PRO A 15 -7.34 3.38 20.15
C PRO A 15 -6.47 2.15 20.39
N PHE A 16 -5.37 2.30 21.16
CA PHE A 16 -4.45 1.18 21.44
C PHE A 16 -5.13 0.11 22.31
N PHE A 17 -5.90 0.50 23.32
CA PHE A 17 -6.67 -0.45 24.13
C PHE A 17 -7.76 -1.14 23.32
N MET A 18 -8.47 -0.41 22.45
CA MET A 18 -9.50 -0.98 21.58
C MET A 18 -8.90 -2.03 20.63
N PHE A 19 -7.75 -1.73 19.99
CA PHE A 19 -7.06 -2.68 19.13
C PHE A 19 -6.51 -3.88 19.89
N SER A 20 -6.03 -3.69 21.12
CA SER A 20 -5.55 -4.77 21.98
C SER A 20 -6.69 -5.76 22.31
N ILE A 21 -7.86 -5.26 22.70
CA ILE A 21 -9.04 -6.09 22.96
C ILE A 21 -9.47 -6.84 21.70
N LEU A 22 -9.57 -6.15 20.56
CA LEU A 22 -9.95 -6.77 19.29
C LEU A 22 -8.97 -7.86 18.87
N SER A 23 -7.66 -7.62 19.03
CA SER A 23 -6.64 -8.61 18.74
C SER A 23 -6.73 -9.84 19.64
N GLY A 24 -7.04 -9.64 20.94
CA GLY A 24 -7.30 -10.71 21.88
C GLY A 24 -8.53 -11.55 21.49
N LEU A 25 -9.61 -10.93 21.06
CA LEU A 25 -10.80 -11.62 20.55
C LEU A 25 -10.51 -12.41 19.27
N CYS A 26 -9.73 -11.84 18.35
CA CYS A 26 -9.29 -12.54 17.15
C CYS A 26 -8.42 -13.76 17.48
N LEU A 27 -7.48 -13.63 18.43
CA LEU A 27 -6.65 -14.73 18.89
C LEU A 27 -7.50 -15.87 19.49
N LEU A 28 -8.47 -15.51 20.35
CA LEU A 28 -9.40 -16.46 20.92
C LEU A 28 -10.23 -17.16 19.84
N GLY A 29 -10.71 -16.41 18.83
CA GLY A 29 -11.44 -16.96 17.70
C GLY A 29 -10.61 -17.95 16.89
N VAL A 30 -9.35 -17.62 16.59
CA VAL A 30 -8.42 -18.55 15.90
C VAL A 30 -8.21 -19.80 16.75
N TYR A 31 -7.94 -19.66 18.05
CA TYR A 31 -7.71 -20.79 18.95
C TYR A 31 -8.91 -21.73 19.02
N LEU A 32 -10.13 -21.20 19.05
CA LEU A 32 -11.36 -22.02 19.19
C LEU A 32 -11.84 -22.62 17.87
N LEU A 33 -11.63 -21.93 16.73
CA LEU A 33 -12.22 -22.30 15.45
C LEU A 33 -11.25 -22.98 14.48
N MET A 34 -9.92 -22.85 14.70
CA MET A 34 -8.95 -23.39 13.76
C MET A 34 -8.67 -24.86 14.06
N PRO A 35 -9.00 -25.80 13.15
CA PRO A 35 -8.63 -27.20 13.32
C PRO A 35 -7.12 -27.35 13.27
N ASN A 36 -6.57 -28.34 14.02
CA ASN A 36 -5.16 -28.68 13.98
C ASN A 36 -4.76 -29.09 12.55
N LEU A 37 -4.13 -28.16 11.83
CA LEU A 37 -3.56 -28.43 10.52
C LEU A 37 -2.32 -29.29 10.73
N GLN A 38 -2.44 -30.60 10.45
CA GLN A 38 -1.26 -31.46 10.36
C GLN A 38 -0.38 -30.93 9.23
N HIS A 39 0.87 -30.67 9.53
CA HIS A 39 1.90 -30.29 8.57
C HIS A 39 2.08 -31.40 7.52
N THR A 40 1.30 -31.35 6.44
CA THR A 40 1.53 -32.15 5.25
C THR A 40 2.43 -31.40 4.29
N HIS A 41 3.56 -31.99 4.04
CA HIS A 41 4.66 -31.65 3.14
C HIS A 41 5.80 -30.81 3.75
N LYS A 42 6.78 -31.57 4.26
CA LYS A 42 8.19 -31.14 4.14
C LYS A 42 8.49 -31.05 2.65
N VAL A 43 8.67 -29.86 2.13
CA VAL A 43 9.37 -29.69 0.86
C VAL A 43 10.83 -30.02 1.17
N ASP A 44 11.25 -31.23 0.84
CA ASP A 44 12.67 -31.61 0.80
C ASP A 44 13.33 -30.83 -0.33
N SER A 45 13.63 -29.56 -0.08
CA SER A 45 14.45 -28.77 -0.98
C SER A 45 15.86 -28.70 -0.40
N ASN A 46 16.75 -29.53 -0.92
CA ASN A 46 18.21 -29.40 -0.76
C ASN A 46 18.74 -28.05 -1.34
N GLU A 47 17.87 -27.24 -1.94
CA GLU A 47 18.20 -25.93 -2.46
C GLU A 47 18.08 -24.87 -1.37
N SER A 48 19.13 -24.10 -1.18
CA SER A 48 19.10 -22.94 -0.26
C SER A 48 17.98 -21.98 -0.67
N GLN A 49 17.17 -21.52 0.30
CA GLN A 49 16.10 -20.54 0.04
C GLN A 49 16.63 -19.28 -0.65
N TRP A 50 17.88 -18.89 -0.38
CA TRP A 50 18.56 -17.78 -1.02
C TRP A 50 18.82 -18.01 -2.52
N SER A 51 19.19 -19.23 -2.93
CA SER A 51 19.39 -19.56 -4.34
C SER A 51 18.07 -19.49 -5.11
N LEU A 52 16.98 -19.93 -4.49
CA LEU A 52 15.63 -19.85 -5.04
C LEU A 52 15.18 -18.38 -5.22
N ILE A 53 15.33 -17.55 -4.19
CA ILE A 53 14.99 -16.13 -4.27
C ILE A 53 15.78 -15.44 -5.37
N LYS A 54 17.10 -15.69 -5.47
CA LYS A 54 17.95 -15.14 -6.54
C LYS A 54 17.48 -15.57 -7.93
N SER A 55 17.11 -16.85 -8.12
CA SER A 55 16.63 -17.35 -9.40
C SER A 55 15.33 -16.68 -9.86
N PHE A 56 14.41 -16.36 -8.94
CA PHE A 56 13.18 -15.66 -9.26
C PHE A 56 13.38 -14.16 -9.50
N LEU A 57 14.27 -13.52 -8.74
CA LEU A 57 14.66 -12.13 -8.98
C LEU A 57 15.49 -11.97 -10.26
N ALA A 58 16.08 -13.05 -10.78
CA ALA A 58 16.70 -13.06 -12.09
C ALA A 58 15.68 -12.92 -13.24
N ILE A 59 14.41 -13.29 -13.01
CA ILE A 59 13.32 -13.06 -13.98
C ILE A 59 13.05 -11.55 -14.03
N PRO A 60 13.31 -10.86 -15.17
CA PRO A 60 13.22 -9.40 -15.24
C PRO A 60 11.85 -8.87 -14.84
N ARG A 61 10.79 -9.55 -15.25
CA ARG A 61 9.40 -9.19 -14.95
C ARG A 61 9.09 -9.25 -13.44
N VAL A 62 9.50 -10.33 -12.76
CA VAL A 62 9.30 -10.48 -11.31
C VAL A 62 10.06 -9.38 -10.57
N ARG A 63 11.31 -9.15 -10.93
CA ARG A 63 12.15 -8.09 -10.35
C ARG A 63 11.51 -6.71 -10.48
N LEU A 64 11.02 -6.35 -11.67
CA LEU A 64 10.36 -5.06 -11.91
C LEU A 64 9.10 -4.89 -11.04
N LEU A 65 8.28 -5.94 -10.92
CA LEU A 65 7.08 -5.92 -10.08
C LEU A 65 7.40 -5.83 -8.59
N VAL A 66 8.47 -6.49 -8.12
CA VAL A 66 8.93 -6.41 -6.73
C VAL A 66 9.42 -4.99 -6.39
N VAL A 67 10.25 -4.40 -7.27
CA VAL A 67 10.71 -3.01 -7.10
C VAL A 67 9.52 -2.04 -7.12
N MET A 68 8.57 -2.23 -8.02
CA MET A 68 7.34 -1.43 -8.07
C MET A 68 6.55 -1.54 -6.76
N GLN A 69 6.36 -2.76 -6.21
CA GLN A 69 5.67 -2.92 -4.92
C GLN A 69 6.41 -2.23 -3.77
N PHE A 70 7.73 -2.31 -3.73
CA PHE A 70 8.55 -1.57 -2.77
C PHE A 70 8.28 -0.06 -2.88
N LEU A 71 8.37 0.50 -4.08
CA LEU A 71 8.15 1.93 -4.32
C LEU A 71 6.74 2.39 -3.93
N CYS A 72 5.72 1.59 -4.29
CA CYS A 72 4.34 1.90 -3.92
C CYS A 72 4.12 1.88 -2.40
N ASN A 73 4.62 0.85 -1.70
CA ASN A 73 4.53 0.79 -0.24
C ASN A 73 5.29 1.94 0.42
N PHE A 74 6.49 2.24 -0.06
CA PHE A 74 7.28 3.38 0.39
C PHE A 74 6.50 4.70 0.27
N GLY A 75 5.90 4.98 -0.88
CA GLY A 75 5.14 6.21 -1.12
C GLY A 75 3.87 6.30 -0.26
N ILE A 76 3.11 5.20 -0.15
CA ILE A 76 1.85 5.17 0.61
C ILE A 76 2.10 5.37 2.10
N THR A 77 3.07 4.66 2.67
CA THR A 77 3.34 4.74 4.10
C THR A 77 4.10 6.00 4.50
N GLY A 78 4.90 6.55 3.60
CA GLY A 78 5.62 7.80 3.82
C GLY A 78 4.72 9.00 4.12
N ILE A 79 3.58 9.09 3.44
CA ILE A 79 2.63 10.20 3.65
C ILE A 79 1.81 10.05 4.96
N GLY A 80 1.74 8.83 5.53
CA GLY A 80 0.91 8.54 6.70
C GLY A 80 1.10 9.50 7.86
N PRO A 81 2.31 9.63 8.43
CA PRO A 81 2.57 10.54 9.55
C PRO A 81 2.57 12.01 9.14
N ILE A 82 2.77 12.32 7.86
CA ILE A 82 2.85 13.68 7.35
C ILE A 82 1.46 14.29 7.16
N LEU A 83 0.46 13.50 6.81
CA LEU A 83 -0.89 13.97 6.51
C LEU A 83 -1.53 14.75 7.68
N PRO A 84 -1.53 14.27 8.94
CA PRO A 84 -2.06 15.03 10.07
C PRO A 84 -1.32 16.36 10.27
N LEU A 85 0.01 16.35 10.16
CA LEU A 85 0.86 17.54 10.32
C LEU A 85 0.59 18.56 9.20
N TYR A 86 0.41 18.11 7.98
CA TYR A 86 0.07 18.96 6.85
C TYR A 86 -1.31 19.63 7.05
N ILE A 87 -2.32 18.86 7.46
CA ILE A 87 -3.67 19.38 7.72
C ILE A 87 -3.64 20.41 8.86
N LYS A 88 -2.93 20.11 9.92
CA LYS A 88 -2.82 21.03 11.07
C LYS A 88 -2.13 22.34 10.70
N HIS A 89 -0.97 22.27 10.05
CA HIS A 89 -0.12 23.46 9.81
C HIS A 89 -0.56 24.31 8.60
N TYR A 90 -1.00 23.69 7.50
CA TYR A 90 -1.33 24.40 6.27
C TYR A 90 -2.81 24.69 6.09
N MET A 91 -3.69 23.82 6.65
CA MET A 91 -5.14 23.99 6.49
C MET A 91 -5.79 24.58 7.75
N GLN A 92 -5.01 24.91 8.78
CA GLN A 92 -5.45 25.59 10.02
C GLN A 92 -6.70 24.96 10.66
N VAL A 93 -6.78 23.62 10.62
CA VAL A 93 -7.87 22.89 11.26
C VAL A 93 -7.65 22.88 12.78
N ASN A 94 -8.74 23.08 13.54
CA ASN A 94 -8.70 23.04 14.99
C ASN A 94 -8.16 21.69 15.48
N ASP A 95 -7.22 21.71 16.43
CA ASP A 95 -6.52 20.55 16.98
C ASP A 95 -7.47 19.45 17.50
N ASP A 96 -8.63 19.85 18.03
CA ASP A 96 -9.62 18.94 18.60
C ASP A 96 -10.22 17.95 17.57
N PHE A 97 -10.16 18.24 16.28
CA PHE A 97 -10.80 17.45 15.24
C PHE A 97 -9.82 16.88 14.20
N VAL A 98 -8.53 17.14 14.31
CA VAL A 98 -7.54 16.69 13.31
C VAL A 98 -7.54 15.18 13.18
N ALA A 99 -7.57 14.43 14.29
CA ALA A 99 -7.54 12.96 14.25
C ALA A 99 -8.82 12.38 13.62
N THR A 100 -9.98 12.95 13.91
CA THR A 100 -11.25 12.54 13.29
C THR A 100 -11.25 12.83 11.79
N ILE A 101 -10.83 14.01 11.36
CA ILE A 101 -10.77 14.38 9.95
C ILE A 101 -9.82 13.47 9.18
N VAL A 102 -8.62 13.24 9.70
CA VAL A 102 -7.65 12.29 9.10
C VAL A 102 -8.24 10.88 9.06
N GLY A 103 -8.92 10.46 10.12
CA GLY A 103 -9.62 9.19 10.20
C GLY A 103 -10.70 9.02 9.12
N VAL A 104 -11.50 10.06 8.87
CA VAL A 104 -12.52 10.08 7.79
C VAL A 104 -11.85 9.97 6.40
N ILE A 105 -10.80 10.74 6.17
CA ILE A 105 -10.08 10.74 4.90
C ILE A 105 -9.45 9.35 4.61
N ILE A 106 -8.79 8.76 5.61
CA ILE A 106 -8.18 7.43 5.47
C ILE A 106 -9.25 6.35 5.31
N PHE A 107 -10.37 6.45 6.05
CA PHE A 107 -11.50 5.54 5.91
C PHE A 107 -12.08 5.59 4.49
N GLY A 108 -12.32 6.79 3.95
CA GLY A 108 -12.80 6.98 2.58
C GLY A 108 -11.86 6.33 1.56
N ALA A 109 -10.55 6.60 1.67
CA ALA A 109 -9.54 6.00 0.79
C ALA A 109 -9.52 4.46 0.91
N GLY A 110 -9.64 3.91 2.11
CA GLY A 110 -9.71 2.46 2.36
C GLY A 110 -10.97 1.82 1.78
N LEU A 111 -12.13 2.47 1.96
CA LEU A 111 -13.41 1.99 1.41
C LEU A 111 -13.36 1.92 -0.12
N PHE A 112 -12.89 2.97 -0.77
CA PHE A 112 -12.77 3.01 -2.23
C PHE A 112 -11.71 2.03 -2.73
N SER A 113 -10.63 1.80 -1.98
CA SER A 113 -9.64 0.76 -2.27
C SER A 113 -10.25 -0.64 -2.22
N ALA A 114 -11.11 -0.92 -1.24
CA ALA A 114 -11.84 -2.19 -1.15
C ALA A 114 -12.80 -2.37 -2.34
N LEU A 115 -13.57 -1.33 -2.69
CA LEU A 115 -14.46 -1.36 -3.87
C LEU A 115 -13.69 -1.61 -5.17
N ALA A 116 -12.52 -0.98 -5.33
CA ALA A 116 -11.65 -1.23 -6.47
C ALA A 116 -11.19 -2.70 -6.51
N SER A 117 -10.74 -3.24 -5.39
CA SER A 117 -10.28 -4.63 -5.30
C SER A 117 -11.38 -5.64 -5.68
N ILE A 118 -12.61 -5.41 -5.24
CA ILE A 118 -13.78 -6.25 -5.62
C ILE A 118 -14.06 -6.12 -7.13
N SER A 119 -13.83 -4.96 -7.70
CA SER A 119 -14.12 -4.66 -9.12
C SER A 119 -13.09 -5.25 -10.09
N ILE A 120 -11.95 -5.78 -9.63
CA ILE A 120 -10.86 -6.30 -10.47
C ILE A 120 -11.38 -7.33 -11.47
N GLY A 121 -12.17 -8.31 -11.02
CA GLY A 121 -12.71 -9.37 -11.88
C GLY A 121 -13.60 -8.87 -13.02
N ARG A 122 -14.25 -7.70 -12.85
CA ARG A 122 -15.05 -7.05 -13.89
C ARG A 122 -14.18 -6.25 -14.85
N ILE A 123 -13.23 -5.49 -14.32
CA ILE A 123 -12.36 -4.60 -15.10
C ILE A 123 -11.38 -5.40 -15.97
N THR A 124 -10.90 -6.55 -15.48
CA THR A 124 -10.01 -7.44 -16.25
C THR A 124 -10.66 -8.07 -17.50
N LYS A 125 -11.98 -7.95 -17.65
CA LYS A 125 -12.67 -8.32 -18.91
C LYS A 125 -12.47 -7.27 -20.02
N TRP A 126 -12.16 -6.03 -19.66
CA TRP A 126 -12.06 -4.88 -20.58
C TRP A 126 -10.62 -4.41 -20.77
N MET A 127 -9.76 -4.62 -19.77
CA MET A 127 -8.37 -4.19 -19.79
C MET A 127 -7.45 -5.30 -19.31
N SER A 128 -6.27 -5.40 -19.91
CA SER A 128 -5.23 -6.32 -19.42
C SER A 128 -4.73 -5.91 -18.03
N MET A 129 -4.36 -6.89 -17.20
CA MET A 129 -3.85 -6.63 -15.84
C MET A 129 -2.68 -5.66 -15.79
N PRO A 130 -1.68 -5.74 -16.69
CA PRO A 130 -0.60 -4.78 -16.72
C PRO A 130 -1.06 -3.34 -17.03
N ASN A 131 -2.05 -3.17 -17.94
CA ASN A 131 -2.59 -1.84 -18.26
C ASN A 131 -3.36 -1.25 -17.08
N ILE A 132 -4.13 -2.07 -16.34
CA ILE A 132 -4.80 -1.63 -15.11
C ILE A 132 -3.76 -1.19 -14.08
N LEU A 133 -2.67 -1.94 -13.94
CA LEU A 133 -1.59 -1.60 -13.01
C LEU A 133 -0.89 -0.29 -13.39
N LEU A 134 -0.65 -0.08 -14.69
CA LEU A 134 -0.08 1.18 -15.21
C LEU A 134 -1.01 2.36 -14.95
N THR A 135 -2.28 2.25 -15.31
CA THR A 135 -3.26 3.33 -15.07
C THR A 135 -3.46 3.59 -13.58
N ALA A 136 -3.41 2.55 -12.74
CA ALA A 136 -3.51 2.69 -11.29
C ALA A 136 -2.32 3.45 -10.71
N THR A 137 -1.09 3.08 -11.07
CA THR A 137 0.11 3.78 -10.58
C THR A 137 0.20 5.22 -11.07
N CYS A 138 -0.10 5.50 -12.35
CA CYS A 138 -0.17 6.86 -12.88
C CYS A 138 -1.29 7.67 -12.21
N GLY A 139 -2.46 7.07 -12.01
CA GLY A 139 -3.60 7.70 -11.35
C GLY A 139 -3.26 8.13 -9.91
N VAL A 140 -2.67 7.23 -9.13
CA VAL A 140 -2.22 7.56 -7.76
C VAL A 140 -1.25 8.74 -7.80
N GLY A 141 -0.22 8.71 -8.65
CA GLY A 141 0.74 9.81 -8.78
C GLY A 141 0.08 11.15 -9.11
N GLY A 142 -0.83 11.16 -10.10
CA GLY A 142 -1.58 12.36 -10.48
C GLY A 142 -2.46 12.89 -9.35
N PHE A 143 -3.18 12.02 -8.64
CA PHE A 143 -4.01 12.44 -7.52
C PHE A 143 -3.20 12.92 -6.30
N PHE A 144 -1.95 12.48 -6.12
CA PHE A 144 -1.08 13.07 -5.09
C PHE A 144 -0.68 14.51 -5.42
N ILE A 145 -0.45 14.84 -6.69
CA ILE A 145 -0.23 16.23 -7.14
C ILE A 145 -1.49 17.07 -6.88
N LEU A 146 -2.66 16.55 -7.25
CA LEU A 146 -3.93 17.27 -7.03
C LEU A 146 -4.21 17.50 -5.54
N GLN A 147 -3.87 16.55 -4.66
CA GLN A 147 -3.97 16.73 -3.21
C GLN A 147 -3.15 17.93 -2.71
N TYR A 148 -1.91 18.08 -3.21
CA TYR A 148 -1.07 19.22 -2.85
C TYR A 148 -1.64 20.56 -3.31
N LEU A 149 -2.28 20.60 -4.47
CA LEU A 149 -2.85 21.81 -5.05
C LEU A 149 -4.16 22.27 -4.37
N MET A 150 -4.75 21.44 -3.51
CA MET A 150 -6.01 21.77 -2.85
C MET A 150 -5.80 22.72 -1.67
N PRO A 151 -6.53 23.86 -1.66
CA PRO A 151 -6.43 24.86 -0.60
C PRO A 151 -7.19 24.47 0.68
N ASN A 152 -8.02 23.42 0.62
CA ASN A 152 -8.88 23.01 1.73
C ASN A 152 -8.85 21.52 1.98
N VAL A 153 -9.17 21.14 3.22
CA VAL A 153 -9.13 19.73 3.69
C VAL A 153 -10.13 18.82 2.97
N TRP A 154 -11.25 19.36 2.52
CA TRP A 154 -12.29 18.58 1.83
C TRP A 154 -11.84 18.18 0.43
N GLY A 155 -11.25 19.13 -0.31
CA GLY A 155 -10.65 18.85 -1.62
C GLY A 155 -9.52 17.82 -1.52
N LEU A 156 -8.63 17.97 -0.54
CA LEU A 156 -7.59 16.98 -0.25
C LEU A 156 -8.21 15.61 0.05
N GLY A 157 -9.25 15.55 0.88
CA GLY A 157 -9.94 14.32 1.25
C GLY A 157 -10.59 13.62 0.05
N ILE A 158 -11.25 14.38 -0.84
CA ILE A 158 -11.85 13.83 -2.07
C ILE A 158 -10.78 13.22 -2.96
N PHE A 159 -9.70 13.92 -3.25
CA PHE A 159 -8.63 13.40 -4.10
C PHE A 159 -7.87 12.25 -3.44
N ARG A 160 -7.76 12.23 -2.10
CA ARG A 160 -7.21 11.10 -1.35
C ARG A 160 -8.09 9.86 -1.49
N THR A 161 -9.41 10.03 -1.43
CA THR A 161 -10.38 8.95 -1.61
C THR A 161 -10.31 8.37 -3.01
N ILE A 162 -10.23 9.22 -4.04
CA ILE A 162 -10.06 8.77 -5.44
C ILE A 162 -8.70 8.07 -5.63
N ALA A 163 -7.62 8.60 -5.05
CA ALA A 163 -6.32 7.92 -5.06
C ALA A 163 -6.41 6.53 -4.41
N GLY A 164 -7.20 6.39 -3.33
CA GLY A 164 -7.50 5.12 -2.67
C GLY A 164 -8.10 4.10 -3.62
N PHE A 165 -9.03 4.51 -4.49
CA PHE A 165 -9.60 3.64 -5.52
C PHE A 165 -8.50 3.06 -6.43
N PHE A 166 -7.60 3.90 -6.94
CA PHE A 166 -6.49 3.41 -7.76
C PHE A 166 -5.51 2.52 -6.97
N MET A 167 -5.23 2.84 -5.71
CA MET A 167 -4.39 2.01 -4.84
C MET A 167 -4.92 0.59 -4.67
N GLY A 168 -6.25 0.42 -4.64
CA GLY A 168 -6.90 -0.88 -4.49
C GLY A 168 -6.58 -1.90 -5.59
N PHE A 169 -6.13 -1.45 -6.76
CA PHE A 169 -5.73 -2.33 -7.85
C PHE A 169 -4.28 -2.81 -7.75
N ILE A 170 -3.39 -2.03 -7.13
CA ILE A 170 -1.94 -2.22 -7.24
C ILE A 170 -1.51 -3.58 -6.67
N THR A 171 -1.75 -3.82 -5.39
CA THR A 171 -1.27 -5.03 -4.72
C THR A 171 -1.89 -6.33 -5.25
N PRO A 172 -3.23 -6.43 -5.43
CA PRO A 172 -3.82 -7.67 -5.92
C PRO A 172 -3.38 -8.03 -7.34
N ILE A 173 -3.27 -7.03 -8.23
CA ILE A 173 -2.86 -7.27 -9.62
C ILE A 173 -1.38 -7.62 -9.67
N ALA A 174 -0.52 -6.90 -8.95
CA ALA A 174 0.91 -7.23 -8.89
C ALA A 174 1.14 -8.66 -8.38
N ASN A 175 0.47 -9.04 -7.30
CA ASN A 175 0.54 -10.39 -6.76
C ASN A 175 0.04 -11.45 -7.76
N THR A 176 -1.02 -11.16 -8.49
CA THR A 176 -1.53 -12.05 -9.54
C THR A 176 -0.51 -12.23 -10.68
N LEU A 177 0.11 -11.13 -11.13
CA LEU A 177 1.14 -11.18 -12.16
C LEU A 177 2.38 -11.95 -11.71
N ILE A 178 2.83 -11.74 -10.47
CA ILE A 178 3.94 -12.50 -9.87
C ILE A 178 3.56 -13.99 -9.78
N SER A 179 2.34 -14.32 -9.32
CA SER A 179 1.90 -15.71 -9.18
C SER A 179 1.82 -16.46 -10.51
N LYS A 180 1.55 -15.76 -11.62
CA LYS A 180 1.57 -16.34 -12.97
C LYS A 180 2.99 -16.64 -13.48
N ALA A 181 3.98 -15.89 -13.01
CA ALA A 181 5.37 -16.04 -13.41
C ALA A 181 6.13 -17.09 -12.58
N VAL A 182 5.51 -17.63 -11.52
CA VAL A 182 6.16 -18.53 -10.55
C VAL A 182 5.41 -19.86 -10.46
N PRO A 183 6.11 -21.02 -10.50
CA PRO A 183 5.52 -22.35 -10.27
C PRO A 183 4.78 -22.41 -8.94
N LYS A 184 3.68 -23.20 -8.90
CA LYS A 184 2.79 -23.28 -7.73
C LYS A 184 3.51 -23.69 -6.44
N GLU A 185 4.45 -24.61 -6.55
CA GLU A 185 5.21 -25.23 -5.45
C GLU A 185 6.14 -24.22 -4.76
N ARG A 186 6.55 -23.17 -5.47
CA ARG A 186 7.54 -22.18 -5.00
C ARG A 186 6.92 -20.82 -4.66
N ARG A 187 5.60 -20.66 -4.84
CA ARG A 187 4.90 -19.37 -4.63
C ARG A 187 5.05 -18.85 -3.21
N SER A 188 4.95 -19.69 -2.19
CA SER A 188 5.05 -19.29 -0.78
C SER A 188 6.40 -18.62 -0.47
N ILE A 189 7.50 -19.16 -0.98
CA ILE A 189 8.85 -18.63 -0.79
C ILE A 189 8.98 -17.27 -1.49
N VAL A 190 8.51 -17.18 -2.75
CA VAL A 190 8.57 -15.94 -3.52
C VAL A 190 7.71 -14.86 -2.89
N PHE A 191 6.48 -15.16 -2.47
CA PHE A 191 5.63 -14.19 -1.78
C PHE A 191 6.19 -13.75 -0.43
N GLY A 192 6.87 -14.65 0.30
CA GLY A 192 7.62 -14.28 1.49
C GLY A 192 8.70 -13.23 1.19
N ALA A 193 9.51 -13.45 0.15
CA ALA A 193 10.53 -12.50 -0.28
C ALA A 193 9.93 -11.17 -0.78
N VAL A 194 8.86 -11.21 -1.58
CA VAL A 194 8.15 -10.02 -2.07
C VAL A 194 7.60 -9.20 -0.91
N SER A 195 6.96 -9.87 0.07
CA SER A 195 6.42 -9.21 1.26
C SER A 195 7.53 -8.58 2.11
N SER A 196 8.69 -9.25 2.25
CA SER A 196 9.84 -8.70 2.99
C SER A 196 10.35 -7.41 2.32
N VAL A 197 10.49 -7.41 0.99
CA VAL A 197 10.92 -6.21 0.25
C VAL A 197 9.86 -5.10 0.35
N ALA A 198 8.57 -5.43 0.26
CA ALA A 198 7.49 -4.46 0.43
C ALA A 198 7.50 -3.84 1.84
N MET A 199 7.76 -4.65 2.88
CA MET A 199 7.88 -4.17 4.27
C MET A 199 9.07 -3.22 4.47
N MET A 200 10.18 -3.40 3.75
CA MET A 200 11.26 -2.41 3.75
C MET A 200 10.77 -1.03 3.27
N GLY A 201 9.87 -1.00 2.27
CA GLY A 201 9.21 0.24 1.84
C GLY A 201 8.41 0.90 2.97
N ASN A 202 7.69 0.10 3.75
CA ASN A 202 6.90 0.59 4.89
C ASN A 202 7.77 1.19 6.00
N VAL A 203 8.98 0.69 6.20
CA VAL A 203 9.93 1.22 7.20
C VAL A 203 10.64 2.48 6.68
N LEU A 204 11.15 2.43 5.46
CA LEU A 204 11.93 3.52 4.88
C LEU A 204 11.05 4.71 4.46
N GLY A 205 9.79 4.46 4.08
CA GLY A 205 8.86 5.49 3.64
C GLY A 205 8.68 6.62 4.66
N PRO A 206 8.19 6.34 5.87
CA PRO A 206 8.01 7.36 6.90
C PRO A 206 9.31 8.06 7.31
N MET A 207 10.42 7.32 7.38
CA MET A 207 11.72 7.86 7.74
C MET A 207 12.20 8.91 6.72
N ILE A 208 12.20 8.57 5.44
CA ILE A 208 12.67 9.47 4.38
C ILE A 208 11.68 10.62 4.16
N SER A 209 10.37 10.33 4.23
CA SER A 209 9.34 11.38 4.12
C SER A 209 9.42 12.38 5.28
N GLY A 210 9.75 11.92 6.48
CA GLY A 210 10.01 12.81 7.62
C GLY A 210 11.21 13.72 7.39
N MET A 211 12.30 13.19 6.81
CA MET A 211 13.48 14.01 6.44
C MET A 211 13.13 15.05 5.36
N ILE A 212 12.39 14.64 4.32
CA ILE A 212 11.92 15.56 3.26
C ILE A 212 11.04 16.66 3.86
N ALA A 213 10.12 16.30 4.75
CA ALA A 213 9.24 17.25 5.41
C ALA A 213 10.02 18.27 6.25
N ASN A 214 11.07 17.83 6.95
CA ASN A 214 11.89 18.69 7.78
C ASN A 214 12.77 19.66 6.96
N TRP A 215 13.31 19.22 5.83
CA TRP A 215 14.21 20.05 5.01
C TRP A 215 13.49 20.93 3.99
N PHE A 216 12.41 20.42 3.40
CA PHE A 216 11.72 21.04 2.27
C PHE A 216 10.26 21.38 2.54
N GLY A 217 9.77 21.06 3.75
CA GLY A 217 8.38 21.28 4.15
C GLY A 217 7.44 20.13 3.78
N TYR A 218 6.31 20.08 4.49
CA TYR A 218 5.33 18.97 4.37
C TYR A 218 4.75 18.80 2.96
N GLY A 219 4.60 19.90 2.21
CA GLY A 219 4.05 19.87 0.84
C GLY A 219 4.93 19.10 -0.14
N MET A 220 6.26 19.13 0.04
CA MET A 220 7.19 18.41 -0.83
C MET A 220 7.08 16.89 -0.72
N VAL A 221 6.49 16.38 0.37
CA VAL A 221 6.21 14.95 0.52
C VAL A 221 5.16 14.47 -0.48
N PHE A 222 4.18 15.29 -0.84
CA PHE A 222 3.20 14.95 -1.88
C PHE A 222 3.87 14.85 -3.25
N TRP A 223 4.76 15.80 -3.59
CA TRP A 223 5.52 15.76 -4.83
C TRP A 223 6.47 14.57 -4.91
N SER A 224 7.20 14.28 -3.83
CA SER A 224 8.08 13.11 -3.78
C SER A 224 7.29 11.81 -3.92
N THR A 225 6.15 11.68 -3.25
CA THR A 225 5.27 10.53 -3.37
C THR A 225 4.73 10.38 -4.80
N ALA A 226 4.27 11.47 -5.42
CA ALA A 226 3.83 11.46 -6.82
C ALA A 226 4.94 10.99 -7.76
N SER A 227 6.16 11.53 -7.59
CA SER A 227 7.34 11.13 -8.39
C SER A 227 7.65 9.64 -8.25
N ILE A 228 7.57 9.09 -7.03
CA ILE A 228 7.78 7.66 -6.77
C ILE A 228 6.75 6.81 -7.53
N PHE A 229 5.47 7.23 -7.55
CA PHE A 229 4.44 6.51 -8.28
C PHE A 229 4.63 6.58 -9.80
N PHE A 230 5.09 7.71 -10.35
CA PHE A 230 5.45 7.80 -11.76
C PHE A 230 6.68 6.94 -12.10
N ILE A 231 7.69 6.90 -11.22
CA ILE A 231 8.81 5.98 -11.38
C ILE A 231 8.32 4.52 -11.35
N ALA A 232 7.44 4.16 -10.41
CA ALA A 232 6.82 2.85 -10.36
C ALA A 232 6.04 2.53 -11.65
N ALA A 233 5.33 3.50 -12.23
CA ALA A 233 4.64 3.35 -13.52
C ALA A 233 5.61 3.06 -14.67
N ILE A 234 6.80 3.68 -14.68
CA ILE A 234 7.84 3.37 -15.67
C ILE A 234 8.30 1.92 -15.56
N PHE A 235 8.46 1.38 -14.34
CA PHE A 235 8.80 -0.04 -14.16
C PHE A 235 7.70 -0.97 -14.67
N VAL A 236 6.43 -0.63 -14.44
CA VAL A 236 5.29 -1.37 -14.98
C VAL A 236 5.31 -1.33 -16.51
N TRP A 237 5.46 -0.15 -17.09
CA TRP A 237 5.51 0.02 -18.55
C TRP A 237 6.64 -0.79 -19.19
N ARG A 238 7.85 -0.77 -18.61
CA ARG A 238 8.97 -1.59 -19.06
C ARG A 238 8.66 -3.09 -18.95
N SER A 239 7.93 -3.53 -17.91
CA SER A 239 7.53 -4.92 -17.78
C SER A 239 6.55 -5.35 -18.89
N LEU A 240 5.74 -4.41 -19.43
CA LEU A 240 4.83 -4.62 -20.54
C LEU A 240 5.56 -4.80 -21.88
N LEU A 241 6.62 -4.02 -22.11
CA LEU A 241 7.41 -4.11 -23.34
C LEU A 241 8.13 -5.47 -23.50
N HIS A 242 8.42 -6.16 -22.38
CA HIS A 242 8.97 -7.51 -22.41
C HIS A 242 7.93 -8.61 -22.71
N GLU A 243 6.64 -8.28 -22.83
CA GLU A 243 5.59 -9.22 -23.28
C GLU A 243 5.41 -9.24 -24.81
N SER A 244 5.94 -8.24 -25.51
CA SER A 244 5.76 -8.10 -26.97
C SER A 244 6.92 -8.70 -27.79
N ILE A 245 7.83 -9.41 -27.14
CA ILE A 245 8.94 -10.18 -27.74
C ILE A 245 8.86 -11.63 -27.26
#